data_9f0999310302169ad76b2d0311779ef1
#
_entry.id   9f0999310302169ad76b2d0311779ef1
#
_cell.length_a   1.000
_cell.length_b   1.000
_cell.length_c   1.000
_cell.angle_alpha   90.00
_cell.angle_beta   90.00
_cell.angle_gamma   90.00
#
_symmetry.space_group_name_H-M   'P 1'
#
loop_
_entity.id
_entity.type
_entity.pdbx_description
1 polymer ?
#
loop_
_entity_poly.entity_id
_entity_poly.type
_entity_poly.pdbx_seq_one_letter_code
_entity_poly.pdbx_strand_id
1 'polypeptide(L)'
;MIRFLYPTFLWLLALLPLLALLRGRRGPVATVEYSSADIARDVARETRSRTRRWQMPLTLLALALLIVGLARPQLGRSTSTVEASGVDMILALDCSGSMEALDFKLNDDPASRLDIVKSVVSKFIDARPNDRIGLVGFAGAPYLVSPLTLDHDWLQQNLDRVKIGSVEDGTAIGSALATSVNRLRDQPGKSKIVVLLTDGQNNSGRIIPETAAQAAKAMGVKVYTIAAGVRGEAPVPVTDAFGNKRLAMAQVDVDEDTLKMIAKETGGKFFRATDTQSLKDIYVEIDRLEKTKHQFKKFEHHAELFAWAIVPALAVLGAGFSLSHTRFRRLP
;
A
#
# COMPACT_ATOMS: atom_id res chain seq x y z
N MET A 1 2.33 0.23 24.42
CA MET A 1 3.26 1.05 25.24
C MET A 1 2.79 2.49 25.22
N ILE A 2 2.83 3.17 26.40
CA ILE A 2 2.52 4.59 26.46
C ILE A 2 3.75 5.38 26.01
N ARG A 3 3.57 6.28 25.06
CA ARG A 3 4.61 7.19 24.55
C ARG A 3 4.13 8.63 24.71
N PHE A 4 5.02 9.53 25.08
CA PHE A 4 4.73 10.96 25.13
C PHE A 4 5.18 11.62 23.80
N LEU A 5 4.29 12.38 23.18
CA LEU A 5 4.61 13.09 21.93
C LEU A 5 5.63 14.21 22.19
N TYR A 6 5.46 14.91 23.33
CA TYR A 6 6.32 16.03 23.74
C TYR A 6 6.89 15.79 25.16
N PRO A 7 7.87 14.89 25.33
CA PRO A 7 8.42 14.56 26.65
C PRO A 7 9.11 15.77 27.33
N THR A 8 9.52 16.77 26.57
CA THR A 8 10.14 17.99 27.09
C THR A 8 9.25 18.77 28.04
N PHE A 9 7.92 18.74 27.87
CA PHE A 9 7.00 19.39 28.79
C PHE A 9 7.00 18.77 30.21
N LEU A 10 7.40 17.51 30.35
CA LEU A 10 7.51 16.88 31.67
C LEU A 10 8.55 17.55 32.57
N TRP A 11 9.55 18.24 32.01
CA TRP A 11 10.51 19.03 32.80
C TRP A 11 9.84 20.15 33.59
N LEU A 12 8.66 20.65 33.16
CA LEU A 12 7.88 21.62 33.91
C LEU A 12 7.39 21.10 35.27
N LEU A 13 7.30 19.77 35.45
CA LEU A 13 7.00 19.18 36.75
C LEU A 13 8.05 19.51 37.81
N ALA A 14 9.31 19.72 37.42
CA ALA A 14 10.39 20.12 38.32
C ALA A 14 10.21 21.56 38.88
N LEU A 15 9.42 22.42 38.19
CA LEU A 15 9.08 23.75 38.66
C LEU A 15 8.00 23.74 39.76
N LEU A 16 7.21 22.68 39.91
CA LEU A 16 6.13 22.63 40.90
C LEU A 16 6.62 22.73 42.35
N PRO A 17 7.68 22.02 42.78
CA PRO A 17 8.21 22.17 44.15
C PRO A 17 8.80 23.59 44.37
N LEU A 18 9.42 24.18 43.33
CA LEU A 18 9.91 25.56 43.42
C LEU A 18 8.77 26.58 43.64
N LEU A 19 7.66 26.41 42.88
CA LEU A 19 6.45 27.22 43.04
C LEU A 19 5.83 27.04 44.43
N ALA A 20 5.83 25.80 44.98
CA ALA A 20 5.37 25.48 46.31
C ALA A 20 6.21 26.24 47.38
N LEU A 21 7.53 26.25 47.25
CA LEU A 21 8.47 26.95 48.14
C LEU A 21 8.33 28.48 48.06
N LEU A 22 8.22 29.03 46.87
CA LEU A 22 8.08 30.49 46.68
C LEU A 22 6.74 30.99 47.24
N ARG A 23 5.64 30.23 47.06
CA ARG A 23 4.32 30.65 47.56
C ARG A 23 4.20 30.43 49.05
N GLY A 24 4.95 29.49 49.64
CA GLY A 24 5.06 29.31 51.09
C GLY A 24 5.77 30.45 51.82
N ARG A 25 6.65 31.19 51.13
CA ARG A 25 7.46 32.29 51.69
C ARG A 25 6.81 33.66 51.58
N ARG A 26 5.69 33.83 50.87
CA ARG A 26 5.01 35.11 50.77
C ARG A 26 4.34 35.42 52.09
N GLY A 27 4.81 36.50 52.76
CA GLY A 27 4.38 37.01 54.05
C GLY A 27 2.92 37.45 54.12
N PRO A 28 2.52 38.03 55.22
CA PRO A 28 1.12 38.36 55.51
C PRO A 28 0.57 39.38 54.51
N VAL A 29 -0.63 39.06 54.00
CA VAL A 29 -1.42 39.95 53.15
C VAL A 29 -1.86 41.14 53.96
N ALA A 30 -1.99 42.33 53.29
CA ALA A 30 -2.40 43.62 53.85
C ALA A 30 -3.37 43.49 55.03
N THR A 31 -2.98 44.10 56.13
CA THR A 31 -3.77 44.17 57.35
C THR A 31 -4.75 45.33 57.21
N VAL A 32 -6.05 45.04 57.34
CA VAL A 32 -7.07 46.08 57.54
C VAL A 32 -7.13 46.31 59.06
N GLU A 33 -6.88 47.56 59.47
CA GLU A 33 -7.02 47.95 60.86
C GLU A 33 -8.48 47.96 61.25
N TYR A 34 -8.85 47.09 62.21
CA TYR A 34 -10.16 47.07 62.85
C TYR A 34 -10.05 47.46 64.32
N SER A 35 -10.97 48.31 64.74
CA SER A 35 -10.99 48.87 66.11
C SER A 35 -11.32 47.90 67.23
N SER A 36 -11.65 46.62 66.95
CA SER A 36 -11.76 45.57 67.98
C SER A 36 -11.07 44.28 67.51
N ALA A 37 -9.82 44.11 67.93
CA ALA A 37 -8.91 43.09 67.45
C ALA A 37 -9.20 41.69 67.98
N ASP A 38 -9.91 41.50 69.06
CA ASP A 38 -10.03 40.21 69.74
C ASP A 38 -11.08 39.26 69.08
N ILE A 39 -12.23 39.77 68.67
CA ILE A 39 -13.26 39.00 68.00
C ILE A 39 -12.80 38.63 66.57
N ALA A 40 -12.09 39.54 65.90
CA ALA A 40 -11.54 39.28 64.55
C ALA A 40 -10.41 38.24 64.57
N ARG A 41 -9.65 38.11 65.68
CA ARG A 41 -8.57 37.12 65.83
C ARG A 41 -9.07 35.71 65.97
N ASP A 42 -10.13 35.49 66.75
CA ASP A 42 -10.65 34.13 66.99
C ASP A 42 -11.33 33.57 65.74
N VAL A 43 -12.14 34.35 65.05
CA VAL A 43 -12.79 33.95 63.80
C VAL A 43 -11.76 33.77 62.66
N ALA A 44 -10.73 34.62 62.59
CA ALA A 44 -9.68 34.53 61.58
C ALA A 44 -8.73 33.35 61.81
N ARG A 45 -8.48 32.93 63.05
CA ARG A 45 -7.62 31.77 63.35
C ARG A 45 -8.25 30.44 62.90
N GLU A 46 -9.54 30.26 63.13
CA GLU A 46 -10.23 29.03 62.80
C GLU A 46 -10.43 28.81 61.29
N THR A 47 -10.77 29.84 60.57
CA THR A 47 -11.01 29.79 59.13
C THR A 47 -9.73 29.82 58.27
N ARG A 48 -8.68 30.52 58.70
CA ARG A 48 -7.47 30.80 57.91
C ARG A 48 -6.56 29.57 57.77
N SER A 49 -6.50 28.68 58.73
CA SER A 49 -5.57 27.54 58.75
C SER A 49 -6.04 26.37 57.88
N ARG A 50 -7.35 26.12 57.81
CA ARG A 50 -7.91 24.93 57.14
C ARG A 50 -8.03 25.11 55.62
N THR A 51 -8.48 26.24 55.15
CA THR A 51 -8.68 26.56 53.71
C THR A 51 -7.37 26.62 52.93
N ARG A 52 -6.34 27.33 53.49
CA ARG A 52 -5.02 27.47 52.86
C ARG A 52 -4.30 26.14 52.74
N ARG A 53 -4.58 25.18 53.64
CA ARG A 53 -3.90 23.89 53.67
C ARG A 53 -4.33 22.97 52.52
N TRP A 54 -5.58 23.09 52.05
CA TRP A 54 -6.12 22.26 50.95
C TRP A 54 -6.06 22.89 49.57
N GLN A 55 -6.13 24.21 49.45
CA GLN A 55 -6.10 24.90 48.16
C GLN A 55 -4.77 24.73 47.43
N MET A 56 -3.66 24.76 48.17
CA MET A 56 -2.32 24.68 47.59
C MET A 56 -2.06 23.29 46.95
N PRO A 57 -2.27 22.16 47.62
CA PRO A 57 -2.08 20.86 47.00
C PRO A 57 -3.03 20.61 45.82
N LEU A 58 -4.28 21.07 45.88
CA LEU A 58 -5.24 20.96 44.79
C LEU A 58 -4.79 21.70 43.54
N THR A 59 -4.29 22.94 43.69
CA THR A 59 -3.78 23.71 42.54
C THR A 59 -2.52 23.09 41.95
N LEU A 60 -1.60 22.57 42.77
CA LEU A 60 -0.41 21.89 42.32
C LEU A 60 -0.75 20.56 41.62
N LEU A 61 -1.72 19.82 42.12
CA LEU A 61 -2.20 18.59 41.48
C LEU A 61 -2.83 18.88 40.11
N ALA A 62 -3.68 19.90 40.03
CA ALA A 62 -4.27 20.31 38.75
C ALA A 62 -3.21 20.74 37.75
N LEU A 63 -2.20 21.51 38.18
CA LEU A 63 -1.10 21.95 37.34
C LEU A 63 -0.24 20.76 36.87
N ALA A 64 0.01 19.78 37.74
CA ALA A 64 0.72 18.56 37.37
C ALA A 64 -0.04 17.77 36.29
N LEU A 65 -1.36 17.60 36.46
CA LEU A 65 -2.20 16.92 35.47
C LEU A 65 -2.25 17.68 34.12
N LEU A 66 -2.27 19.03 34.14
CA LEU A 66 -2.20 19.82 32.92
C LEU A 66 -0.86 19.66 32.21
N ILE A 67 0.26 19.62 32.94
CA ILE A 67 1.58 19.38 32.36
C ILE A 67 1.66 18.01 31.71
N VAL A 68 1.10 16.97 32.36
CA VAL A 68 1.01 15.63 31.77
C VAL A 68 0.12 15.64 30.53
N GLY A 69 -0.99 16.37 30.53
CA GLY A 69 -1.85 16.56 29.36
C GLY A 69 -1.14 17.23 28.19
N LEU A 70 -0.33 18.27 28.47
CA LEU A 70 0.51 18.96 27.46
C LEU A 70 1.59 18.06 26.86
N ALA A 71 2.12 17.09 27.64
CA ALA A 71 3.08 16.11 27.13
C ALA A 71 2.44 15.13 26.14
N ARG A 72 1.10 15.18 25.92
CA ARG A 72 0.29 14.36 25.02
C ARG A 72 0.64 12.88 25.11
N PRO A 73 0.22 12.19 26.21
CA PRO A 73 0.38 10.74 26.31
C PRO A 73 -0.42 10.04 25.20
N GLN A 74 0.24 9.15 24.47
CA GLN A 74 -0.33 8.39 23.37
C GLN A 74 -0.21 6.90 23.66
N LEU A 75 -1.28 6.15 23.41
CA LEU A 75 -1.25 4.70 23.42
C LEU A 75 -1.01 4.22 21.98
N GLY A 76 0.19 3.69 21.72
CA GLY A 76 0.49 3.05 20.44
C GLY A 76 -0.36 1.77 20.30
N ARG A 77 -1.47 1.84 19.61
CA ARG A 77 -2.07 0.69 18.96
C ARG A 77 -1.38 0.57 17.61
N SER A 78 -0.43 -0.34 17.49
CA SER A 78 0.14 -0.68 16.20
C SER A 78 -0.86 -1.50 15.40
N THR A 79 -1.88 -0.85 14.88
CA THR A 79 -2.49 -1.28 13.64
C THR A 79 -1.67 -0.61 12.55
N SER A 80 -0.56 -1.23 12.16
CA SER A 80 0.10 -0.87 10.93
C SER A 80 -0.84 -1.32 9.80
N THR A 81 -1.72 -0.45 9.35
CA THR A 81 -2.20 -0.55 7.99
C THR A 81 -0.99 -0.23 7.12
N VAL A 82 -0.26 -1.26 6.74
CA VAL A 82 0.65 -1.20 5.62
C VAL A 82 -0.27 -1.03 4.42
N GLU A 83 -0.49 0.22 3.97
CA GLU A 83 -0.89 0.41 2.59
C GLU A 83 0.32 -0.04 1.77
N ALA A 84 0.40 -1.34 1.53
CA ALA A 84 1.22 -1.88 0.48
C ALA A 84 0.60 -1.31 -0.80
N SER A 85 1.20 -0.24 -1.31
CA SER A 85 0.86 0.29 -2.62
C SER A 85 1.38 -0.72 -3.63
N GLY A 86 0.62 -1.79 -3.83
CA GLY A 86 0.90 -2.79 -4.85
C GLY A 86 0.84 -2.18 -6.24
N VAL A 87 1.47 -2.83 -7.20
CA VAL A 87 1.36 -2.52 -8.63
C VAL A 87 0.04 -3.09 -9.15
N ASP A 88 -0.65 -2.32 -9.99
CA ASP A 88 -1.76 -2.83 -10.78
C ASP A 88 -1.22 -3.38 -12.10
N MET A 89 -1.29 -4.69 -12.28
CA MET A 89 -0.67 -5.39 -13.39
C MET A 89 -1.67 -6.22 -14.17
N ILE A 90 -1.63 -6.12 -15.50
CA ILE A 90 -2.30 -7.07 -16.39
C ILE A 90 -1.24 -7.89 -17.11
N LEU A 91 -1.36 -9.20 -17.03
CA LEU A 91 -0.59 -10.15 -17.83
C LEU A 91 -1.42 -10.51 -19.07
N ALA A 92 -0.96 -10.09 -20.23
CA ALA A 92 -1.56 -10.39 -21.52
C ALA A 92 -0.81 -11.57 -22.16
N LEU A 93 -1.46 -12.72 -22.22
CA LEU A 93 -0.85 -13.97 -22.65
C LEU A 93 -1.39 -14.40 -24.02
N ASP A 94 -0.50 -14.63 -24.93
CA ASP A 94 -0.82 -15.20 -26.24
C ASP A 94 -1.23 -16.65 -26.11
N CYS A 95 -2.36 -17.00 -26.75
CA CYS A 95 -2.94 -18.34 -26.77
C CYS A 95 -3.21 -18.78 -28.22
N SER A 96 -2.50 -18.20 -29.19
CA SER A 96 -2.56 -18.58 -30.60
C SER A 96 -1.95 -19.96 -30.83
N GLY A 97 -2.23 -20.55 -32.00
CA GLY A 97 -1.74 -21.89 -32.35
C GLY A 97 -0.22 -22.02 -32.33
N SER A 98 0.54 -20.94 -32.60
CA SER A 98 2.01 -20.93 -32.51
C SER A 98 2.55 -21.26 -31.11
N MET A 99 1.79 -20.95 -30.07
CA MET A 99 2.14 -21.27 -28.68
C MET A 99 2.12 -22.78 -28.35
N GLU A 100 1.67 -23.65 -29.27
CA GLU A 100 1.83 -25.12 -29.17
C GLU A 100 3.26 -25.59 -29.49
N ALA A 101 4.13 -24.74 -30.02
CA ALA A 101 5.49 -25.12 -30.39
C ALA A 101 6.26 -25.71 -29.20
N LEU A 102 7.00 -26.79 -29.45
CA LEU A 102 7.75 -27.56 -28.46
C LEU A 102 9.25 -27.22 -28.48
N ASP A 103 9.59 -25.95 -28.54
CA ASP A 103 10.95 -25.45 -28.56
C ASP A 103 11.51 -25.06 -27.18
N PHE A 104 10.67 -25.18 -26.15
CA PHE A 104 11.03 -24.99 -24.74
C PHE A 104 11.10 -26.34 -23.99
N LYS A 105 11.74 -26.33 -22.81
CA LYS A 105 11.83 -27.51 -21.94
C LYS A 105 11.31 -27.21 -20.54
N LEU A 106 10.55 -28.15 -20.01
CA LEU A 106 10.13 -28.18 -18.59
C LEU A 106 10.71 -29.43 -17.95
N ASN A 107 11.61 -29.28 -16.98
CA ASN A 107 12.31 -30.40 -16.32
C ASN A 107 12.99 -31.37 -17.32
N ASP A 108 13.65 -30.82 -18.37
CA ASP A 108 14.29 -31.52 -19.46
C ASP A 108 13.36 -32.20 -20.49
N ASP A 109 12.06 -32.20 -20.26
CA ASP A 109 11.09 -32.68 -21.25
C ASP A 109 10.62 -31.54 -22.17
N PRO A 110 10.42 -31.81 -23.48
CA PRO A 110 9.82 -30.84 -24.39
C PRO A 110 8.41 -30.43 -23.91
N ALA A 111 8.15 -29.15 -23.84
CA ALA A 111 6.87 -28.60 -23.40
C ALA A 111 6.41 -27.49 -24.33
N SER A 112 5.10 -27.26 -24.40
CA SER A 112 4.57 -26.16 -25.21
C SER A 112 5.00 -24.81 -24.63
N ARG A 113 5.13 -23.81 -25.50
CA ARG A 113 5.41 -22.42 -25.06
C ARG A 113 4.40 -21.96 -24.03
N LEU A 114 3.12 -22.25 -24.25
CA LEU A 114 2.05 -21.87 -23.32
C LEU A 114 2.23 -22.51 -21.94
N ASP A 115 2.59 -23.81 -21.85
CA ASP A 115 2.79 -24.50 -20.57
C ASP A 115 3.97 -23.91 -19.80
N ILE A 116 5.05 -23.58 -20.49
CA ILE A 116 6.20 -22.89 -19.89
C ILE A 116 5.82 -21.51 -19.39
N VAL A 117 5.10 -20.73 -20.20
CA VAL A 117 4.62 -19.41 -19.81
C VAL A 117 3.76 -19.50 -18.57
N LYS A 118 2.79 -20.44 -18.52
CA LYS A 118 1.93 -20.68 -17.35
C LYS A 118 2.76 -21.02 -16.10
N SER A 119 3.75 -21.89 -16.23
CA SER A 119 4.63 -22.29 -15.13
C SER A 119 5.45 -21.10 -14.58
N VAL A 120 5.97 -20.24 -15.45
CA VAL A 120 6.76 -19.08 -15.06
C VAL A 120 5.87 -17.97 -14.47
N VAL A 121 4.72 -17.72 -15.10
CA VAL A 121 3.73 -16.74 -14.64
C VAL A 121 3.17 -17.15 -13.27
N SER A 122 2.88 -18.43 -13.03
CA SER A 122 2.44 -18.93 -11.72
C SER A 122 3.43 -18.56 -10.62
N LYS A 123 4.73 -18.82 -10.81
CA LYS A 123 5.80 -18.46 -9.86
C LYS A 123 5.94 -16.96 -9.67
N PHE A 124 5.73 -16.19 -10.74
CA PHE A 124 5.77 -14.74 -10.68
C PHE A 124 4.60 -14.16 -9.85
N ILE A 125 3.41 -14.73 -9.98
CA ILE A 125 2.24 -14.37 -9.17
C ILE A 125 2.51 -14.67 -7.69
N ASP A 126 3.04 -15.85 -7.35
CA ASP A 126 3.36 -16.25 -5.98
C ASP A 126 4.37 -15.32 -5.30
N ALA A 127 5.32 -14.78 -6.07
CA ALA A 127 6.34 -13.85 -5.56
C ALA A 127 5.80 -12.45 -5.24
N ARG A 128 4.51 -12.14 -5.53
CA ARG A 128 3.92 -10.80 -5.46
C ARG A 128 2.63 -10.70 -4.64
N PRO A 129 2.64 -11.07 -3.37
CA PRO A 129 1.41 -11.19 -2.55
C PRO A 129 0.64 -9.87 -2.37
N ASN A 130 1.26 -8.73 -2.66
CA ASN A 130 0.67 -7.40 -2.44
C ASN A 130 0.26 -6.68 -3.73
N ASP A 131 0.53 -7.27 -4.91
CA ASP A 131 0.19 -6.68 -6.20
C ASP A 131 -1.18 -7.17 -6.67
N ARG A 132 -1.96 -6.28 -7.28
CA ARG A 132 -3.20 -6.69 -7.94
C ARG A 132 -2.87 -7.11 -9.35
N ILE A 133 -3.12 -8.38 -9.65
CA ILE A 133 -2.80 -8.98 -10.94
C ILE A 133 -4.09 -9.44 -11.62
N GLY A 134 -4.21 -9.13 -12.91
CA GLY A 134 -5.26 -9.64 -13.78
C GLY A 134 -4.68 -10.35 -14.99
N LEU A 135 -5.48 -11.17 -15.66
CA LEU A 135 -5.10 -11.96 -16.81
C LEU A 135 -6.00 -11.66 -18.01
N VAL A 136 -5.38 -11.41 -19.15
CA VAL A 136 -6.02 -11.31 -20.45
C VAL A 136 -5.40 -12.37 -21.36
N GLY A 137 -6.20 -13.31 -21.85
CA GLY A 137 -5.79 -14.22 -22.91
C GLY A 137 -6.11 -13.59 -24.27
N PHE A 138 -5.32 -13.86 -25.29
CA PHE A 138 -5.63 -13.42 -26.63
C PHE A 138 -5.11 -14.40 -27.68
N ALA A 139 -5.82 -14.45 -28.80
CA ALA A 139 -5.43 -15.06 -30.06
C ALA A 139 -5.98 -14.15 -31.18
N GLY A 140 -6.89 -14.58 -32.03
CA GLY A 140 -7.57 -13.71 -32.99
C GLY A 140 -8.39 -12.58 -32.37
N ALA A 141 -8.80 -12.75 -31.09
CA ALA A 141 -9.43 -11.72 -30.27
C ALA A 141 -9.01 -11.84 -28.80
N PRO A 142 -8.96 -10.73 -28.05
CA PRO A 142 -8.69 -10.77 -26.61
C PRO A 142 -9.93 -11.16 -25.79
N TYR A 143 -9.72 -11.90 -24.71
CA TYR A 143 -10.75 -12.21 -23.73
C TYR A 143 -10.21 -12.05 -22.29
N LEU A 144 -11.09 -11.69 -21.38
CA LEU A 144 -10.74 -11.52 -19.97
C LEU A 144 -10.73 -12.90 -19.30
N VAL A 145 -9.56 -13.33 -18.84
CA VAL A 145 -9.40 -14.55 -18.05
C VAL A 145 -9.69 -14.28 -16.59
N SER A 146 -9.11 -13.19 -16.06
CA SER A 146 -9.29 -12.76 -14.66
C SER A 146 -9.21 -11.22 -14.57
N PRO A 147 -10.15 -10.58 -13.86
CA PRO A 147 -10.03 -9.17 -13.49
C PRO A 147 -8.86 -9.00 -12.51
N LEU A 148 -8.48 -7.73 -12.25
CA LEU A 148 -7.50 -7.38 -11.24
C LEU A 148 -7.95 -7.87 -9.86
N THR A 149 -7.13 -8.70 -9.23
CA THR A 149 -7.41 -9.30 -7.93
C THR A 149 -6.15 -9.40 -7.07
N LEU A 150 -6.35 -9.45 -5.74
CA LEU A 150 -5.34 -9.86 -4.75
C LEU A 150 -5.50 -11.34 -4.37
N ASP A 151 -6.58 -11.98 -4.82
CA ASP A 151 -6.80 -13.42 -4.63
C ASP A 151 -5.99 -14.18 -5.68
N HIS A 152 -4.76 -14.51 -5.33
CA HIS A 152 -3.83 -15.17 -6.23
C HIS A 152 -4.15 -16.65 -6.42
N ASP A 153 -4.79 -17.29 -5.43
CA ASP A 153 -5.22 -18.70 -5.57
C ASP A 153 -6.29 -18.81 -6.66
N TRP A 154 -7.27 -17.91 -6.64
CA TRP A 154 -8.28 -17.84 -7.68
C TRP A 154 -7.69 -17.47 -9.06
N LEU A 155 -6.71 -16.54 -9.06
CA LEU A 155 -5.99 -16.14 -10.27
C LEU A 155 -5.25 -17.33 -10.91
N GLN A 156 -4.57 -18.14 -10.11
CA GLN A 156 -3.87 -19.34 -10.54
C GLN A 156 -4.80 -20.37 -11.14
N GLN A 157 -5.95 -20.63 -10.50
CA GLN A 157 -6.96 -21.54 -11.05
C GLN A 157 -7.46 -21.08 -12.43
N ASN A 158 -7.57 -19.77 -12.66
CA ASN A 158 -7.96 -19.25 -13.97
C ASN A 158 -6.80 -19.32 -14.99
N LEU A 159 -5.56 -19.12 -14.56
CA LEU A 159 -4.38 -19.32 -15.39
C LEU A 159 -4.30 -20.75 -15.91
N ASP A 160 -4.59 -21.75 -15.07
CA ASP A 160 -4.59 -23.17 -15.46
C ASP A 160 -5.65 -23.49 -16.52
N ARG A 161 -6.76 -22.75 -16.52
CA ARG A 161 -7.84 -22.94 -17.52
C ARG A 161 -7.52 -22.32 -18.89
N VAL A 162 -6.49 -21.47 -18.99
CA VAL A 162 -6.06 -20.91 -20.28
C VAL A 162 -5.57 -22.03 -21.18
N LYS A 163 -6.14 -22.11 -22.38
CA LYS A 163 -5.84 -23.14 -23.37
C LYS A 163 -5.80 -22.54 -24.78
N ILE A 164 -4.98 -23.11 -25.64
CA ILE A 164 -4.98 -22.82 -27.08
C ILE A 164 -6.32 -23.28 -27.67
N GLY A 165 -6.81 -22.51 -28.65
CA GLY A 165 -8.11 -22.80 -29.28
C GLY A 165 -9.35 -22.38 -28.47
N SER A 166 -9.18 -21.64 -27.38
CA SER A 166 -10.31 -21.05 -26.63
C SER A 166 -11.01 -19.92 -27.41
N VAL A 167 -10.31 -19.31 -28.37
CA VAL A 167 -10.78 -18.22 -29.24
C VAL A 167 -10.30 -18.55 -30.66
N GLU A 168 -10.89 -17.89 -31.65
CA GLU A 168 -10.49 -17.96 -33.06
C GLU A 168 -8.98 -17.74 -33.21
N ASP A 169 -8.32 -18.54 -34.05
CA ASP A 169 -6.88 -18.47 -34.21
C ASP A 169 -6.44 -17.15 -34.85
N GLY A 170 -5.21 -16.76 -34.60
CA GLY A 170 -4.63 -15.50 -35.00
C GLY A 170 -3.95 -14.80 -33.81
N THR A 171 -3.36 -13.63 -34.03
CA THR A 171 -2.62 -12.88 -33.01
C THR A 171 -3.00 -11.40 -33.04
N ALA A 172 -3.90 -10.99 -32.13
CA ALA A 172 -4.46 -9.64 -32.05
C ALA A 172 -3.75 -8.77 -30.99
N ILE A 173 -2.46 -8.49 -31.17
CA ILE A 173 -1.61 -7.77 -30.21
C ILE A 173 -2.20 -6.42 -29.82
N GLY A 174 -2.57 -5.58 -30.81
CA GLY A 174 -3.10 -4.25 -30.54
C GLY A 174 -4.42 -4.27 -29.77
N SER A 175 -5.33 -5.20 -30.11
CA SER A 175 -6.60 -5.35 -29.38
C SER A 175 -6.39 -5.90 -27.97
N ALA A 176 -5.43 -6.81 -27.75
CA ALA A 176 -5.05 -7.33 -26.44
C ALA A 176 -4.48 -6.24 -25.54
N LEU A 177 -3.57 -5.43 -26.07
CA LEU A 177 -3.00 -4.29 -25.37
C LEU A 177 -4.09 -3.26 -25.01
N ALA A 178 -4.95 -2.88 -25.94
CA ALA A 178 -6.04 -1.93 -25.67
C ALA A 178 -7.02 -2.45 -24.60
N THR A 179 -7.34 -3.75 -24.63
CA THR A 179 -8.19 -4.38 -23.60
C THR A 179 -7.51 -4.34 -22.24
N SER A 180 -6.23 -4.67 -22.16
CA SER A 180 -5.44 -4.63 -20.94
C SER A 180 -5.35 -3.21 -20.34
N VAL A 181 -5.07 -2.22 -21.17
CA VAL A 181 -5.02 -0.80 -20.78
C VAL A 181 -6.38 -0.31 -20.27
N ASN A 182 -7.47 -0.70 -20.92
CA ASN A 182 -8.81 -0.32 -20.50
C ASN A 182 -9.16 -0.89 -19.10
N ARG A 183 -8.65 -2.08 -18.74
CA ARG A 183 -8.85 -2.66 -17.40
C ARG A 183 -8.07 -1.92 -16.30
N LEU A 184 -7.00 -1.23 -16.67
CA LEU A 184 -6.18 -0.43 -15.76
C LEU A 184 -6.64 1.03 -15.65
N ARG A 185 -7.48 1.51 -16.57
CA ARG A 185 -7.84 2.93 -16.68
C ARG A 185 -8.32 3.53 -15.37
N ASP A 186 -9.34 2.96 -14.77
CA ASP A 186 -10.04 3.50 -13.61
C ASP A 186 -9.52 2.97 -12.27
N GLN A 187 -8.35 2.33 -12.28
CA GLN A 187 -7.77 1.78 -11.07
C GLN A 187 -7.01 2.85 -10.27
N PRO A 188 -7.11 2.83 -8.93
CA PRO A 188 -6.50 3.83 -8.06
C PRO A 188 -4.98 3.66 -7.90
N GLY A 189 -4.40 2.56 -8.38
CA GLY A 189 -2.97 2.24 -8.23
C GLY A 189 -2.08 3.30 -8.86
N LYS A 190 -0.98 3.64 -8.17
CA LYS A 190 0.00 4.64 -8.65
C LYS A 190 0.89 4.12 -9.79
N SER A 191 1.13 2.81 -9.82
CA SER A 191 1.89 2.15 -10.88
C SER A 191 0.99 1.18 -11.60
N LYS A 192 0.86 1.36 -12.92
CA LYS A 192 0.01 0.56 -13.81
C LYS A 192 0.90 -0.02 -14.88
N ILE A 193 0.92 -1.34 -15.00
CA ILE A 193 1.76 -2.03 -15.98
C ILE A 193 0.99 -3.12 -16.74
N VAL A 194 1.40 -3.33 -17.98
CA VAL A 194 1.00 -4.47 -18.79
C VAL A 194 2.26 -5.27 -19.12
N VAL A 195 2.22 -6.57 -18.92
CA VAL A 195 3.22 -7.51 -19.42
C VAL A 195 2.59 -8.26 -20.57
N LEU A 196 3.01 -7.97 -21.77
CA LEU A 196 2.51 -8.56 -23.00
C LEU A 196 3.48 -9.64 -23.47
N LEU A 197 3.03 -10.87 -23.54
CA LEU A 197 3.82 -12.02 -24.01
C LEU A 197 3.19 -12.59 -25.27
N THR A 198 3.99 -12.70 -26.34
CA THR A 198 3.58 -13.24 -27.64
C THR A 198 4.77 -13.89 -28.34
N ASP A 199 4.50 -14.82 -29.24
CA ASP A 199 5.49 -15.44 -30.14
C ASP A 199 5.19 -15.15 -31.61
N GLY A 200 4.15 -14.34 -31.91
CA GLY A 200 3.64 -14.10 -33.26
C GLY A 200 3.75 -12.67 -33.75
N GLN A 201 3.25 -12.48 -34.95
CA GLN A 201 3.05 -11.17 -35.60
C GLN A 201 1.59 -10.75 -35.43
N ASN A 202 1.35 -9.42 -35.34
CA ASN A 202 -0.01 -8.91 -35.32
C ASN A 202 -0.70 -9.14 -36.69
N ASN A 203 -1.55 -10.15 -36.78
CA ASN A 203 -2.29 -10.53 -38.00
C ASN A 203 -3.80 -10.45 -37.86
N SER A 204 -4.30 -10.10 -36.67
CA SER A 204 -5.73 -10.11 -36.33
C SER A 204 -6.10 -8.94 -35.42
N GLY A 205 -7.38 -8.76 -35.18
CA GLY A 205 -7.90 -7.72 -34.28
C GLY A 205 -8.28 -6.43 -34.99
N ARG A 206 -8.98 -5.53 -34.27
CA ARG A 206 -9.52 -4.28 -34.81
C ARG A 206 -8.63 -3.06 -34.54
N ILE A 207 -7.74 -3.18 -33.57
CA ILE A 207 -6.88 -2.07 -33.09
C ILE A 207 -5.46 -2.41 -33.47
N ILE A 208 -4.80 -1.49 -34.15
CA ILE A 208 -3.38 -1.64 -34.50
C ILE A 208 -2.50 -1.39 -33.28
N PRO A 209 -1.35 -2.08 -33.17
CA PRO A 209 -0.46 -2.00 -32.01
C PRO A 209 0.00 -0.59 -31.65
N GLU A 210 0.28 0.26 -32.64
CA GLU A 210 0.72 1.65 -32.45
C GLU A 210 -0.33 2.49 -31.74
N THR A 211 -1.60 2.37 -32.15
CA THR A 211 -2.73 3.09 -31.53
C THR A 211 -2.93 2.65 -30.09
N ALA A 212 -2.81 1.34 -29.83
CA ALA A 212 -2.91 0.80 -28.47
C ALA A 212 -1.75 1.28 -27.57
N ALA A 213 -0.52 1.37 -28.10
CA ALA A 213 0.64 1.89 -27.39
C ALA A 213 0.48 3.39 -27.05
N GLN A 214 -0.04 4.20 -27.99
CA GLN A 214 -0.34 5.62 -27.74
C GLN A 214 -1.40 5.78 -26.63
N ALA A 215 -2.46 4.95 -26.64
CA ALA A 215 -3.46 4.95 -25.59
C ALA A 215 -2.87 4.57 -24.22
N ALA A 216 -2.00 3.55 -24.18
CA ALA A 216 -1.29 3.15 -22.97
C ALA A 216 -0.45 4.30 -22.41
N LYS A 217 0.32 4.97 -23.26
CA LYS A 217 1.12 6.15 -22.90
C LYS A 217 0.27 7.29 -22.34
N ALA A 218 -0.84 7.63 -23.01
CA ALA A 218 -1.74 8.68 -22.59
C ALA A 218 -2.37 8.40 -21.20
N MET A 219 -2.55 7.12 -20.85
CA MET A 219 -3.07 6.67 -19.56
C MET A 219 -1.98 6.40 -18.50
N GLY A 220 -0.71 6.65 -18.82
CA GLY A 220 0.41 6.41 -17.92
C GLY A 220 0.66 4.93 -17.62
N VAL A 221 0.22 4.03 -18.50
CA VAL A 221 0.43 2.59 -18.38
C VAL A 221 1.73 2.21 -19.07
N LYS A 222 2.66 1.59 -18.34
CA LYS A 222 3.88 1.04 -18.92
C LYS A 222 3.62 -0.34 -19.49
N VAL A 223 4.25 -0.65 -20.64
CA VAL A 223 4.11 -1.96 -21.27
C VAL A 223 5.47 -2.63 -21.40
N TYR A 224 5.60 -3.76 -20.71
CA TYR A 224 6.72 -4.67 -20.92
C TYR A 224 6.32 -5.70 -21.98
N THR A 225 7.14 -5.85 -23.01
CA THR A 225 6.86 -6.79 -24.09
C THR A 225 7.87 -7.91 -24.07
N ILE A 226 7.39 -9.15 -24.16
CA ILE A 226 8.20 -10.37 -24.17
C ILE A 226 7.93 -11.13 -25.43
N ALA A 227 8.96 -11.29 -26.26
CA ALA A 227 8.95 -12.17 -27.42
C ALA A 227 9.38 -13.57 -26.98
N ALA A 228 8.49 -14.56 -27.09
CA ALA A 228 8.77 -15.95 -26.73
C ALA A 228 9.15 -16.80 -27.93
N GLY A 229 10.16 -17.66 -27.78
CA GLY A 229 10.55 -18.64 -28.79
C GLY A 229 11.84 -18.30 -29.56
N VAL A 230 12.37 -19.28 -30.26
CA VAL A 230 13.54 -19.15 -31.12
C VAL A 230 13.17 -18.56 -32.49
N ARG A 231 14.13 -17.96 -33.20
CA ARG A 231 13.92 -17.56 -34.59
C ARG A 231 14.09 -18.77 -35.51
N GLY A 232 13.20 -18.90 -36.48
CA GLY A 232 13.28 -19.92 -37.52
C GLY A 232 12.25 -21.02 -37.34
N GLU A 233 12.65 -22.26 -37.60
CA GLU A 233 11.75 -23.39 -37.55
C GLU A 233 11.61 -23.95 -36.11
N ALA A 234 10.37 -24.19 -35.71
CA ALA A 234 10.06 -24.82 -34.43
C ALA A 234 9.14 -26.05 -34.64
N PRO A 235 9.30 -27.13 -33.85
CA PRO A 235 8.44 -28.29 -33.95
C PRO A 235 7.06 -28.00 -33.35
N VAL A 236 6.01 -28.06 -34.19
CA VAL A 236 4.62 -27.84 -33.77
C VAL A 236 3.84 -29.16 -33.95
N PRO A 237 3.05 -29.58 -32.97
CA PRO A 237 2.19 -30.73 -33.12
C PRO A 237 1.05 -30.40 -34.10
N VAL A 238 0.96 -31.20 -35.19
CA VAL A 238 -0.15 -31.13 -36.15
C VAL A 238 -0.91 -32.45 -36.13
N THR A 239 -2.24 -32.34 -36.24
CA THR A 239 -3.09 -33.52 -36.34
C THR A 239 -3.37 -33.82 -37.81
N ASP A 240 -3.04 -35.00 -38.29
CA ASP A 240 -3.32 -35.39 -39.65
C ASP A 240 -4.82 -35.68 -39.87
N ALA A 241 -5.22 -35.89 -41.13
CA ALA A 241 -6.61 -36.14 -41.48
C ALA A 241 -7.18 -37.43 -40.84
N PHE A 242 -6.34 -38.28 -40.27
CA PHE A 242 -6.70 -39.53 -39.59
C PHE A 242 -6.70 -39.39 -38.07
N GLY A 243 -6.46 -38.18 -37.52
CA GLY A 243 -6.44 -37.92 -36.08
C GLY A 243 -5.09 -38.24 -35.38
N ASN A 244 -4.04 -38.61 -36.14
CA ASN A 244 -2.73 -38.89 -35.55
C ASN A 244 -1.94 -37.58 -35.35
N LYS A 245 -1.36 -37.41 -34.18
CA LYS A 245 -0.47 -36.27 -33.89
C LYS A 245 0.92 -36.53 -34.47
N ARG A 246 1.40 -35.61 -35.29
CA ARG A 246 2.77 -35.60 -35.85
C ARG A 246 3.43 -34.27 -35.56
N LEU A 247 4.75 -34.24 -35.43
CA LEU A 247 5.51 -32.99 -35.33
C LEU A 247 5.83 -32.53 -36.75
N ALA A 248 5.42 -31.30 -37.09
CA ALA A 248 5.81 -30.61 -38.30
C ALA A 248 6.69 -29.43 -37.90
N MET A 249 7.69 -29.13 -38.74
CA MET A 249 8.49 -27.91 -38.58
C MET A 249 7.70 -26.74 -39.15
N ALA A 250 7.34 -25.78 -38.32
CA ALA A 250 6.67 -24.53 -38.72
C ALA A 250 7.63 -23.37 -38.60
N GLN A 251 7.59 -22.47 -39.58
CA GLN A 251 8.38 -21.24 -39.52
C GLN A 251 7.71 -20.27 -38.54
N VAL A 252 8.43 -19.88 -37.50
CA VAL A 252 7.98 -18.91 -36.50
C VAL A 252 8.73 -17.61 -36.72
N ASP A 253 8.00 -16.56 -37.01
CA ASP A 253 8.53 -15.20 -37.18
C ASP A 253 7.85 -14.27 -36.16
N VAL A 254 8.65 -13.71 -35.28
CA VAL A 254 8.19 -12.78 -34.25
C VAL A 254 8.44 -11.36 -34.70
N ASP A 255 7.41 -10.52 -34.65
CA ASP A 255 7.54 -9.09 -34.98
C ASP A 255 8.15 -8.33 -33.80
N GLU A 256 9.48 -8.46 -33.65
CA GLU A 256 10.20 -7.75 -32.59
C GLU A 256 10.15 -6.23 -32.75
N ASP A 257 10.03 -5.70 -33.95
CA ASP A 257 10.06 -4.26 -34.18
C ASP A 257 8.80 -3.60 -33.65
N THR A 258 7.64 -4.22 -33.84
CA THR A 258 6.38 -3.80 -33.21
C THR A 258 6.45 -3.90 -31.69
N LEU A 259 6.99 -4.97 -31.13
CA LEU A 259 7.12 -5.15 -29.68
C LEU A 259 8.10 -4.13 -29.05
N LYS A 260 9.23 -3.84 -29.71
CA LYS A 260 10.18 -2.81 -29.29
C LYS A 260 9.57 -1.42 -29.35
N MET A 261 8.78 -1.13 -30.39
CA MET A 261 8.08 0.14 -30.56
C MET A 261 7.07 0.33 -29.41
N ILE A 262 6.23 -0.67 -29.10
CA ILE A 262 5.25 -0.62 -27.99
C ILE A 262 5.97 -0.34 -26.67
N ALA A 263 7.02 -1.08 -26.34
CA ALA A 263 7.77 -0.91 -25.11
C ALA A 263 8.39 0.49 -25.01
N LYS A 264 9.04 0.96 -26.07
CA LYS A 264 9.68 2.28 -26.13
C LYS A 264 8.67 3.42 -25.97
N GLU A 265 7.53 3.35 -26.66
CA GLU A 265 6.50 4.39 -26.65
C GLU A 265 5.87 4.55 -25.25
N THR A 266 5.71 3.46 -24.52
CA THR A 266 5.08 3.42 -23.19
C THR A 266 6.07 3.55 -22.02
N GLY A 267 7.38 3.66 -22.31
CA GLY A 267 8.42 3.75 -21.29
C GLY A 267 8.68 2.44 -20.55
N GLY A 268 8.28 1.31 -21.12
CA GLY A 268 8.62 -0.04 -20.68
C GLY A 268 9.92 -0.56 -21.31
N LYS A 269 10.06 -1.88 -21.35
CA LYS A 269 11.25 -2.55 -21.90
C LYS A 269 10.83 -3.77 -22.72
N PHE A 270 11.52 -4.01 -23.81
CA PHE A 270 11.39 -5.22 -24.64
C PHE A 270 12.35 -6.28 -24.13
N PHE A 271 11.89 -7.52 -24.12
CA PHE A 271 12.68 -8.70 -23.78
C PHE A 271 12.47 -9.80 -24.82
N ARG A 272 13.47 -10.66 -24.94
CA ARG A 272 13.37 -11.89 -25.73
C ARG A 272 13.66 -13.10 -24.88
N ALA A 273 12.74 -14.06 -24.87
CA ALA A 273 12.86 -15.34 -24.18
C ALA A 273 13.09 -16.45 -25.23
N THR A 274 14.29 -17.00 -25.27
CA THR A 274 14.67 -18.10 -26.17
C THR A 274 14.59 -19.47 -25.51
N ASP A 275 14.52 -19.49 -24.20
CA ASP A 275 14.45 -20.71 -23.38
C ASP A 275 13.74 -20.41 -22.03
N THR A 276 13.45 -21.47 -21.30
CA THR A 276 12.73 -21.37 -20.00
C THR A 276 13.49 -20.56 -18.96
N GLN A 277 14.84 -20.58 -18.96
CA GLN A 277 15.62 -19.83 -17.99
C GLN A 277 15.59 -18.33 -18.29
N SER A 278 15.78 -17.96 -19.56
CA SER A 278 15.68 -16.55 -19.99
C SER A 278 14.31 -15.96 -19.65
N LEU A 279 13.22 -16.72 -19.83
CA LEU A 279 11.88 -16.26 -19.45
C LEU A 279 11.75 -16.01 -17.95
N LYS A 280 12.30 -16.87 -17.09
CA LYS A 280 12.34 -16.65 -15.64
C LYS A 280 13.13 -15.39 -15.27
N ASP A 281 14.30 -15.21 -15.87
CA ASP A 281 15.17 -14.06 -15.60
C ASP A 281 14.52 -12.73 -16.03
N ILE A 282 13.76 -12.73 -17.12
CA ILE A 282 12.96 -11.58 -17.57
C ILE A 282 11.92 -11.19 -16.51
N TYR A 283 11.18 -12.13 -15.97
CA TYR A 283 10.19 -11.84 -14.94
C TYR A 283 10.83 -11.33 -13.63
N VAL A 284 12.03 -11.84 -13.27
CA VAL A 284 12.83 -11.31 -12.14
C VAL A 284 13.28 -9.87 -12.42
N GLU A 285 13.69 -9.55 -13.63
CA GLU A 285 14.10 -8.20 -14.03
C GLU A 285 12.89 -7.22 -13.97
N ILE A 286 11.73 -7.62 -14.47
CA ILE A 286 10.49 -6.83 -14.37
C ILE A 286 10.14 -6.58 -12.90
N ASP A 287 10.28 -7.59 -12.05
CA ASP A 287 10.07 -7.48 -10.61
C ASP A 287 11.01 -6.42 -10.01
N ARG A 288 12.28 -6.47 -10.34
CA ARG A 288 13.29 -5.50 -9.87
C ARG A 288 12.97 -4.07 -10.33
N LEU A 289 12.58 -3.89 -11.60
CA LEU A 289 12.29 -2.57 -12.17
C LEU A 289 11.09 -1.89 -11.50
N GLU A 290 10.10 -2.65 -11.07
CA GLU A 290 8.88 -2.11 -10.47
C GLU A 290 8.92 -2.04 -8.93
N LYS A 291 9.63 -2.93 -8.23
CA LYS A 291 9.82 -2.87 -6.76
C LYS A 291 10.60 -1.65 -6.30
N THR A 292 11.49 -1.11 -7.10
CA THR A 292 12.36 0.03 -6.73
C THR A 292 11.57 1.34 -6.51
N LYS A 293 10.29 1.42 -6.87
CA LYS A 293 9.46 2.63 -6.77
C LYS A 293 8.52 2.69 -5.57
N HIS A 294 8.46 1.64 -4.75
CA HIS A 294 7.54 1.60 -3.62
C HIS A 294 8.16 2.13 -2.34
N GLN A 295 7.83 3.36 -1.98
CA GLN A 295 8.04 3.90 -0.64
C GLN A 295 6.89 3.43 0.25
N PHE A 296 7.19 2.55 1.20
CA PHE A 296 6.24 2.17 2.25
C PHE A 296 5.97 3.38 3.14
N LYS A 297 4.79 3.99 3.04
CA LYS A 297 4.30 4.93 4.05
C LYS A 297 3.68 4.14 5.19
N LYS A 298 4.44 3.99 6.28
CA LYS A 298 3.94 3.41 7.53
C LYS A 298 3.11 4.46 8.24
N PHE A 299 1.80 4.31 8.23
CA PHE A 299 0.90 5.13 9.04
C PHE A 299 0.74 4.48 10.41
N GLU A 300 1.26 5.12 11.45
CA GLU A 300 1.06 4.70 12.83
C GLU A 300 -0.13 5.48 13.39
N HIS A 301 -1.25 4.81 13.63
CA HIS A 301 -2.37 5.40 14.35
C HIS A 301 -2.11 5.33 15.86
N HIS A 302 -2.03 6.49 16.49
CA HIS A 302 -1.86 6.62 17.93
C HIS A 302 -3.18 7.11 18.55
N ALA A 303 -3.70 6.38 19.54
CA ALA A 303 -4.83 6.86 20.33
C ALA A 303 -4.33 7.90 21.34
N GLU A 304 -4.87 9.10 21.28
CA GLU A 304 -4.48 10.19 22.18
C GLU A 304 -5.19 10.05 23.53
N LEU A 305 -4.42 10.08 24.61
CA LEU A 305 -4.90 9.98 25.98
C LEU A 305 -4.88 11.30 26.74
N PHE A 306 -4.61 12.42 26.08
CA PHE A 306 -4.51 13.73 26.76
C PHE A 306 -5.79 14.12 27.50
N ALA A 307 -6.97 13.73 27.00
CA ALA A 307 -8.26 14.02 27.64
C ALA A 307 -8.35 13.42 29.06
N TRP A 308 -7.75 12.24 29.30
CA TRP A 308 -7.71 11.60 30.60
C TRP A 308 -6.89 12.37 31.65
N ALA A 309 -5.97 13.25 31.22
CA ALA A 309 -5.24 14.14 32.09
C ALA A 309 -5.92 15.50 32.22
N ILE A 310 -6.41 16.08 31.13
CA ILE A 310 -6.99 17.44 31.11
C ILE A 310 -8.35 17.48 31.82
N VAL A 311 -9.23 16.51 31.60
CA VAL A 311 -10.57 16.50 32.21
C VAL A 311 -10.51 16.48 33.76
N PRO A 312 -9.74 15.58 34.39
CA PRO A 312 -9.57 15.62 35.86
C PRO A 312 -8.89 16.92 36.32
N ALA A 313 -7.93 17.46 35.58
CA ALA A 313 -7.29 18.71 35.95
C ALA A 313 -8.29 19.87 36.04
N LEU A 314 -9.15 20.00 35.04
CA LEU A 314 -10.23 21.01 35.03
C LEU A 314 -11.25 20.78 36.10
N ALA A 315 -11.61 19.53 36.38
CA ALA A 315 -12.51 19.19 37.47
C ALA A 315 -11.95 19.59 38.85
N VAL A 316 -10.65 19.33 39.11
CA VAL A 316 -9.95 19.74 40.34
C VAL A 316 -9.88 21.24 40.46
N LEU A 317 -9.58 21.97 39.38
CA LEU A 317 -9.58 23.44 39.35
C LEU A 317 -10.97 24.01 39.64
N GLY A 318 -12.00 23.48 38.96
CA GLY A 318 -13.40 23.88 39.16
C GLY A 318 -13.89 23.63 40.59
N ALA A 319 -13.56 22.47 41.18
CA ALA A 319 -13.88 22.14 42.57
C ALA A 319 -13.13 23.07 43.52
N GLY A 320 -11.85 23.34 43.31
CA GLY A 320 -11.07 24.28 44.10
C GLY A 320 -11.64 25.70 44.03
N PHE A 321 -12.05 26.15 42.87
CA PHE A 321 -12.69 27.44 42.65
C PHE A 321 -14.08 27.51 43.39
N SER A 322 -14.94 26.52 43.20
CA SER A 322 -16.25 26.46 43.80
C SER A 322 -16.16 26.42 45.34
N LEU A 323 -15.26 25.62 45.91
CA LEU A 323 -15.02 25.56 47.36
C LEU A 323 -14.54 26.89 47.91
N SER A 324 -13.71 27.63 47.17
CA SER A 324 -13.20 28.94 47.60
C SER A 324 -14.27 30.03 47.58
N HIS A 325 -15.29 29.92 46.74
CA HIS A 325 -16.35 30.94 46.61
C HIS A 325 -17.63 30.60 47.36
N THR A 326 -17.84 29.34 47.75
CA THR A 326 -19.05 28.91 48.48
C THR A 326 -18.76 28.72 49.97
N ARG A 327 -18.20 27.55 50.31
CA ARG A 327 -18.06 27.12 51.71
C ARG A 327 -16.89 27.76 52.46
N PHE A 328 -15.88 28.27 51.72
CA PHE A 328 -14.69 28.91 52.26
C PHE A 328 -14.53 30.34 51.79
N ARG A 329 -15.65 31.03 51.55
CA ARG A 329 -15.68 32.40 51.13
C ARG A 329 -14.95 33.29 52.13
N ARG A 330 -13.97 34.05 51.73
CA ARG A 330 -13.32 35.07 52.54
C ARG A 330 -14.29 36.25 52.65
N LEU A 331 -14.77 36.53 53.82
CA LEU A 331 -15.31 37.85 54.12
C LEU A 331 -14.13 38.83 54.14
N PRO A 332 -14.28 40.01 53.57
CA PRO A 332 -13.20 41.01 53.43
C PRO A 332 -12.69 41.49 54.81
#